data_bec29963dd5bb4e471ab30d26ebbefea
#
_entry.id   bec29963dd5bb4e471ab30d26ebbefea
#
_cell.length_a   1.000
_cell.length_b   1.000
_cell.length_c   1.000
_cell.angle_alpha   90.00
_cell.angle_beta   90.00
_cell.angle_gamma   90.00
#
_symmetry.space_group_name_H-M   'P 1'
#
loop_
_entity.id
_entity.type
_entity.pdbx_description
1 polymer ?
#
loop_
_entity_poly.entity_id
_entity_poly.type
_entity_poly.pdbx_seq_one_letter_code
_entity_poly.pdbx_strand_id
1 'polypeptide(L)'
;VEIHSSNGYLFHQFFSAQSNQRDDEYGGSHENRARFFFEVLDAVGEVMPFDRTGFRLNPMLNRFHGLNVDADTVPMWESIVRRANDYGLAFLHLTEPFLPRQLDDTPHALADVDAHFRPLARMPIIANGGLDQAAGEARLAAGLCDAVAYGRAWIANPDLVERFARQ
;
A
#
# COMPACT_ATOMS: atom_id res chain seq x y z
N VAL A 1 -12.78 -6.24 -5.64
CA VAL A 1 -11.74 -5.74 -6.57
C VAL A 1 -10.61 -5.12 -5.77
N GLU A 2 -9.36 -5.29 -6.21
CA GLU A 2 -8.20 -4.55 -5.66
C GLU A 2 -7.58 -3.71 -6.77
N ILE A 3 -7.52 -2.39 -6.57
CA ILE A 3 -6.83 -1.48 -7.47
C ILE A 3 -5.34 -1.50 -7.15
N HIS A 4 -4.53 -1.91 -8.13
CA HIS A 4 -3.08 -1.97 -7.95
C HIS A 4 -2.46 -0.57 -8.13
N SER A 5 -2.13 0.08 -7.03
CA SER A 5 -1.63 1.46 -7.02
C SER A 5 -0.16 1.56 -6.58
N SER A 6 0.62 0.49 -6.76
CA SER A 6 1.95 0.36 -6.16
C SER A 6 3.01 -0.20 -7.11
N ASN A 7 4.18 -0.52 -6.58
CA ASN A 7 5.27 -1.25 -7.24
C ASN A 7 5.83 -0.61 -8.52
N GLY A 8 5.78 0.73 -8.63
CA GLY A 8 6.33 1.45 -9.79
C GLY A 8 5.45 1.39 -11.03
N TYR A 9 4.21 0.87 -10.93
CA TYR A 9 3.26 0.86 -12.03
C TYR A 9 2.46 2.17 -12.14
N LEU A 10 1.49 2.22 -13.03
CA LEU A 10 0.89 3.45 -13.53
C LEU A 10 0.52 4.47 -12.43
N PHE A 11 -0.28 4.08 -11.43
CA PHE A 11 -0.66 5.02 -10.37
C PHE A 11 0.53 5.47 -9.54
N HIS A 12 1.45 4.56 -9.19
CA HIS A 12 2.67 4.94 -8.47
C HIS A 12 3.50 5.97 -9.25
N GLN A 13 3.56 5.83 -10.59
CA GLN A 13 4.24 6.80 -11.45
C GLN A 13 3.57 8.17 -11.43
N PHE A 14 2.23 8.24 -11.31
CA PHE A 14 1.52 9.50 -11.12
C PHE A 14 1.78 10.11 -9.74
N PHE A 15 1.84 9.29 -8.70
CA PHE A 15 2.04 9.76 -7.33
C PHE A 15 3.44 10.34 -7.09
N SER A 16 4.47 9.74 -7.65
CA SER A 16 5.86 10.15 -7.43
C SER A 16 6.23 11.39 -8.23
N ALA A 17 6.72 12.45 -7.54
CA ALA A 17 7.27 13.64 -8.18
C ALA A 17 8.53 13.34 -9.02
N GLN A 18 9.19 12.20 -8.79
CA GLN A 18 10.38 11.80 -9.55
C GLN A 18 10.03 11.34 -10.97
N SER A 19 8.86 10.72 -11.18
CA SER A 19 8.38 10.28 -12.48
C SER A 19 7.32 11.22 -13.07
N ASN A 20 6.48 11.84 -12.24
CA ASN A 20 5.43 12.74 -12.68
C ASN A 20 5.95 14.18 -12.76
N GLN A 21 6.40 14.57 -13.94
CA GLN A 21 6.90 15.91 -14.26
C GLN A 21 5.85 16.76 -14.99
N ARG A 22 4.54 16.42 -14.85
CA ARG A 22 3.43 17.13 -15.49
C ARG A 22 3.22 18.49 -14.84
N ASP A 23 2.78 19.46 -15.66
CA ASP A 23 2.44 20.84 -15.26
C ASP A 23 0.93 21.14 -15.39
N ASP A 24 0.12 20.10 -15.66
CA ASP A 24 -1.34 20.16 -15.72
C ASP A 24 -1.99 19.70 -14.38
N GLU A 25 -3.32 19.50 -14.43
CA GLU A 25 -4.11 19.09 -13.26
C GLU A 25 -3.78 17.70 -12.71
N TYR A 26 -2.88 16.94 -13.34
CA TYR A 26 -2.38 15.64 -12.88
C TYR A 26 -0.95 15.70 -12.33
N GLY A 27 -0.35 16.88 -12.23
CA GLY A 27 1.03 17.06 -11.77
C GLY A 27 1.18 18.09 -10.65
N GLY A 28 2.38 18.21 -10.09
CA GLY A 28 2.72 19.18 -9.05
C GLY A 28 2.27 18.76 -7.64
N SER A 29 1.14 19.25 -7.15
CA SER A 29 0.66 18.98 -5.79
C SER A 29 0.28 17.51 -5.54
N HIS A 30 0.25 17.08 -4.27
CA HIS A 30 -0.22 15.73 -3.90
C HIS A 30 -1.64 15.47 -4.41
N GLU A 31 -2.53 16.45 -4.31
CA GLU A 31 -3.91 16.36 -4.78
C GLU A 31 -3.95 16.09 -6.28
N ASN A 32 -3.20 16.84 -7.08
CA ASN A 32 -3.15 16.67 -8.53
C ASN A 32 -2.55 15.31 -8.92
N ARG A 33 -1.45 14.91 -8.29
CA ARG A 33 -0.80 13.62 -8.56
C ARG A 33 -1.66 12.43 -8.16
N ALA A 34 -2.56 12.58 -7.18
CA ALA A 34 -3.52 11.57 -6.78
C ALA A 34 -4.82 11.60 -7.62
N ARG A 35 -5.08 12.68 -8.38
CA ARG A 35 -6.33 12.89 -9.12
C ARG A 35 -6.72 11.70 -9.98
N PHE A 36 -5.82 11.22 -10.82
CA PHE A 36 -6.08 10.10 -11.73
C PHE A 36 -6.51 8.82 -10.99
N PHE A 37 -5.89 8.53 -9.84
CA PHE A 37 -6.27 7.38 -9.02
C PHE A 37 -7.71 7.52 -8.51
N PHE A 38 -8.09 8.69 -8.01
CA PHE A 38 -9.43 8.90 -7.48
C PHE A 38 -10.49 8.94 -8.58
N GLU A 39 -10.20 9.48 -9.76
CA GLU A 39 -11.10 9.40 -10.92
C GLU A 39 -11.35 7.94 -11.35
N VAL A 40 -10.32 7.09 -11.34
CA VAL A 40 -10.49 5.66 -11.61
C VAL A 40 -11.26 4.97 -10.48
N LEU A 41 -11.03 5.35 -9.22
CA LEU A 41 -11.79 4.83 -8.09
C LEU A 41 -13.27 5.20 -8.18
N ASP A 42 -13.58 6.45 -8.56
CA ASP A 42 -14.95 6.92 -8.81
C ASP A 42 -15.62 6.11 -9.93
N ALA A 43 -14.94 5.91 -11.06
CA ALA A 43 -15.44 5.11 -12.18
C ALA A 43 -15.66 3.63 -11.80
N VAL A 44 -14.78 3.05 -10.97
CA VAL A 44 -14.98 1.70 -10.41
C VAL A 44 -16.24 1.68 -9.54
N GLY A 45 -16.46 2.72 -8.74
CA GLY A 45 -17.63 2.87 -7.87
C GLY A 45 -18.97 2.84 -8.58
N GLU A 46 -19.02 3.25 -9.87
CA GLU A 46 -20.22 3.19 -10.70
C GLU A 46 -20.69 1.74 -10.98
N VAL A 47 -19.79 0.77 -10.94
CA VAL A 47 -20.07 -0.65 -11.30
C VAL A 47 -19.76 -1.64 -10.16
N MET A 48 -18.98 -1.25 -9.17
CA MET A 48 -18.59 -2.08 -8.05
C MET A 48 -18.71 -1.30 -6.74
N PRO A 49 -19.50 -1.75 -5.76
CA PRO A 49 -19.62 -1.07 -4.47
C PRO A 49 -18.27 -0.87 -3.77
N PHE A 50 -18.10 0.27 -3.13
CA PHE A 50 -16.83 0.61 -2.45
C PHE A 50 -16.51 -0.34 -1.29
N ASP A 51 -17.51 -0.89 -0.60
CA ASP A 51 -17.36 -1.92 0.43
C ASP A 51 -16.88 -3.29 -0.12
N ARG A 52 -16.72 -3.41 -1.44
CA ARG A 52 -16.12 -4.55 -2.14
C ARG A 52 -14.90 -4.16 -2.98
N THR A 53 -14.41 -2.95 -2.79
CA THR A 53 -13.26 -2.39 -3.50
C THR A 53 -12.18 -2.01 -2.50
N GLY A 54 -10.97 -2.49 -2.71
CA GLY A 54 -9.79 -2.08 -1.97
C GLY A 54 -8.70 -1.57 -2.90
N PHE A 55 -7.60 -1.13 -2.33
CA PHE A 55 -6.44 -0.71 -3.10
C PHE A 55 -5.14 -1.09 -2.39
N ARG A 56 -4.07 -1.21 -3.18
CA ARG A 56 -2.77 -1.63 -2.68
C ARG A 56 -1.75 -0.52 -2.80
N LEU A 57 -0.99 -0.29 -1.73
CA LEU A 57 0.14 0.62 -1.66
C LEU A 57 1.44 -0.11 -1.27
N ASN A 58 2.56 0.41 -1.79
CA ASN A 58 3.91 0.04 -1.37
C ASN A 58 4.70 1.31 -1.09
N PRO A 59 4.53 1.91 0.10
CA PRO A 59 5.09 3.22 0.42
C PRO A 59 6.62 3.24 0.43
N MET A 60 7.24 2.12 0.75
CA MET A 60 8.69 2.02 0.91
C MET A 60 9.37 1.32 -0.27
N LEU A 61 8.77 1.42 -1.48
CA LEU A 61 9.46 0.97 -2.69
C LEU A 61 10.63 1.91 -2.97
N ASN A 62 11.85 1.38 -2.92
CA ASN A 62 13.07 2.16 -3.10
C ASN A 62 14.00 1.52 -4.13
N ARG A 63 14.70 2.33 -4.93
CA ARG A 63 15.65 1.91 -5.94
C ARG A 63 15.04 0.92 -6.96
N PHE A 64 13.79 1.14 -7.32
CA PHE A 64 13.05 0.28 -8.22
C PHE A 64 12.34 1.12 -9.30
N HIS A 65 12.55 0.80 -10.57
CA HIS A 65 12.03 1.55 -11.72
C HIS A 65 12.33 3.06 -11.69
N GLY A 66 13.47 3.46 -11.11
CA GLY A 66 13.85 4.87 -10.98
C GLY A 66 13.16 5.62 -9.84
N LEU A 67 12.32 4.95 -9.06
CA LEU A 67 11.66 5.52 -7.91
C LEU A 67 12.48 5.31 -6.64
N ASN A 68 12.55 6.34 -5.81
CA ASN A 68 13.26 6.30 -4.54
C ASN A 68 12.38 6.89 -3.44
N VAL A 69 12.59 6.41 -2.22
CA VAL A 69 12.00 7.01 -1.03
C VAL A 69 12.72 8.33 -0.74
N ASP A 70 11.96 9.42 -0.64
CA ASP A 70 12.41 10.77 -0.38
C ASP A 70 11.49 11.50 0.63
N ALA A 71 11.73 12.78 0.86
CA ALA A 71 10.97 13.59 1.80
C ALA A 71 9.49 13.77 1.40
N ASP A 72 9.15 13.64 0.12
CA ASP A 72 7.79 13.76 -0.41
C ASP A 72 7.00 12.45 -0.32
N THR A 73 7.70 11.33 -0.20
CA THR A 73 7.11 9.98 -0.28
C THR A 73 6.03 9.75 0.77
N VAL A 74 6.37 9.86 2.05
CA VAL A 74 5.41 9.58 3.14
C VAL A 74 4.23 10.55 3.12
N PRO A 75 4.42 11.90 3.01
CA PRO A 75 3.30 12.85 2.89
C PRO A 75 2.35 12.54 1.72
N MET A 76 2.87 12.12 0.58
CA MET A 76 2.05 11.73 -0.57
C MET A 76 1.14 10.54 -0.24
N TRP A 77 1.69 9.46 0.32
CA TRP A 77 0.91 8.27 0.69
C TRP A 77 -0.11 8.55 1.79
N GLU A 78 0.26 9.37 2.78
CA GLU A 78 -0.69 9.81 3.81
C GLU A 78 -1.87 10.58 3.21
N SER A 79 -1.63 11.46 2.24
CA SER A 79 -2.69 12.24 1.57
C SER A 79 -3.69 11.32 0.87
N ILE A 80 -3.20 10.26 0.20
CA ILE A 80 -4.05 9.25 -0.45
C ILE A 80 -4.90 8.50 0.57
N VAL A 81 -4.28 7.99 1.64
CA VAL A 81 -5.00 7.21 2.66
C VAL A 81 -6.05 8.07 3.36
N ARG A 82 -5.73 9.32 3.72
CA ARG A 82 -6.68 10.25 4.34
C ARG A 82 -7.90 10.50 3.45
N ARG A 83 -7.70 10.79 2.16
CA ARG A 83 -8.80 11.01 1.22
C ARG A 83 -9.60 9.73 0.95
N ALA A 84 -8.94 8.57 0.87
CA ALA A 84 -9.59 7.28 0.66
C ALA A 84 -10.55 6.89 1.80
N ASN A 85 -10.36 7.42 3.01
CA ASN A 85 -11.29 7.20 4.13
C ASN A 85 -12.73 7.65 3.87
N ASP A 86 -12.94 8.59 2.94
CA ASP A 86 -14.26 9.13 2.65
C ASP A 86 -15.07 8.23 1.71
N TYR A 87 -14.45 7.19 1.15
CA TYR A 87 -15.07 6.28 0.18
C TYR A 87 -15.74 5.04 0.81
N GLY A 88 -15.42 4.69 2.04
CA GLY A 88 -15.94 3.48 2.68
C GLY A 88 -15.42 2.19 2.03
N LEU A 89 -14.14 2.17 1.66
CA LEU A 89 -13.49 1.04 0.98
C LEU A 89 -13.39 -0.20 1.86
N ALA A 90 -13.40 -1.37 1.22
CA ALA A 90 -13.29 -2.67 1.87
C ALA A 90 -11.99 -2.86 2.62
N PHE A 91 -10.86 -2.42 2.04
CA PHE A 91 -9.54 -2.55 2.66
C PHE A 91 -8.48 -1.66 2.00
N LEU A 92 -7.43 -1.41 2.75
CA LEU A 92 -6.12 -0.94 2.31
C LEU A 92 -5.11 -2.09 2.43
N HIS A 93 -4.49 -2.49 1.33
CA HIS A 93 -3.43 -3.50 1.30
C HIS A 93 -2.07 -2.82 1.33
N LEU A 94 -1.37 -2.90 2.45
CA LEU A 94 -0.05 -2.32 2.63
C LEU A 94 1.05 -3.37 2.40
N THR A 95 2.13 -2.93 1.79
CA THR A 95 3.29 -3.80 1.58
C THR A 95 4.49 -3.23 2.31
N GLU A 96 5.04 -4.02 3.24
CA GLU A 96 6.34 -3.80 3.82
C GLU A 96 7.46 -3.98 2.79
N PRO A 97 8.64 -3.39 2.98
CA PRO A 97 9.76 -3.52 2.07
C PRO A 97 10.13 -4.98 1.81
N PHE A 98 10.19 -5.38 0.54
CA PHE A 98 10.59 -6.76 0.17
C PHE A 98 12.04 -7.08 0.53
N LEU A 99 12.89 -6.06 0.53
CA LEU A 99 14.31 -6.13 0.84
C LEU A 99 14.63 -5.00 1.82
N PRO A 100 14.56 -5.23 3.14
CA PRO A 100 14.83 -4.18 4.13
C PRO A 100 16.15 -3.43 3.90
N ARG A 101 17.19 -4.12 3.42
CA ARG A 101 18.49 -3.51 3.06
C ARG A 101 18.42 -2.44 1.96
N GLN A 102 17.33 -2.38 1.17
CA GLN A 102 17.14 -1.30 0.20
C GLN A 102 16.84 0.04 0.87
N LEU A 103 16.50 0.03 2.15
CA LEU A 103 16.21 1.20 2.95
C LEU A 103 17.39 1.62 3.83
N ASP A 104 18.46 0.81 3.89
CA ASP A 104 19.70 1.21 4.58
C ASP A 104 20.15 2.56 4.01
N ASP A 105 20.50 3.48 4.89
CA ASP A 105 20.88 4.86 4.54
C ASP A 105 19.78 5.71 3.86
N THR A 106 18.48 5.32 4.00
CA THR A 106 17.36 6.09 3.46
C THR A 106 16.69 6.90 4.58
N PRO A 107 16.96 8.22 4.70
CA PRO A 107 16.58 9.02 5.88
C PRO A 107 15.07 9.20 6.06
N HIS A 108 14.28 8.97 5.02
CA HIS A 108 12.83 9.12 5.03
C HIS A 108 12.07 7.78 5.06
N ALA A 109 12.80 6.67 5.28
CA ALA A 109 12.19 5.35 5.36
C ALA A 109 11.40 5.18 6.66
N LEU A 110 10.21 4.62 6.56
CA LEU A 110 9.43 4.18 7.71
C LEU A 110 10.05 2.91 8.28
N ALA A 111 10.15 2.83 9.60
CA ALA A 111 10.60 1.64 10.29
C ALA A 111 9.56 0.50 10.25
N ASP A 112 8.27 0.85 10.20
CA ASP A 112 7.14 -0.06 10.14
C ASP A 112 5.98 0.63 9.40
N VAL A 113 5.62 0.09 8.24
CA VAL A 113 4.59 0.67 7.37
C VAL A 113 3.21 0.54 7.98
N ASP A 114 2.88 -0.66 8.49
CA ASP A 114 1.55 -0.92 9.05
C ASP A 114 1.31 -0.06 10.30
N ALA A 115 2.31 0.02 11.20
CA ALA A 115 2.22 0.86 12.41
C ALA A 115 2.04 2.34 12.08
N HIS A 116 2.69 2.82 11.01
CA HIS A 116 2.56 4.21 10.56
C HIS A 116 1.16 4.51 10.01
N PHE A 117 0.63 3.63 9.15
CA PHE A 117 -0.64 3.88 8.48
C PHE A 117 -1.87 3.46 9.29
N ARG A 118 -1.75 2.56 10.29
CA ARG A 118 -2.87 2.13 11.12
C ARG A 118 -3.69 3.29 11.71
N PRO A 119 -3.11 4.31 12.35
CA PRO A 119 -3.88 5.42 12.92
C PRO A 119 -4.49 6.36 11.86
N LEU A 120 -4.05 6.28 10.62
CA LEU A 120 -4.53 7.11 9.51
C LEU A 120 -5.68 6.46 8.75
N ALA A 121 -5.68 5.13 8.61
CA ALA A 121 -6.68 4.37 7.87
C ALA A 121 -7.90 4.05 8.74
N ARG A 122 -9.10 4.36 8.23
CA ARG A 122 -10.38 3.98 8.84
C ARG A 122 -10.91 2.64 8.31
N MET A 123 -10.44 2.22 7.14
CA MET A 123 -10.75 0.93 6.54
C MET A 123 -9.85 -0.17 7.11
N PRO A 124 -10.27 -1.46 7.00
CA PRO A 124 -9.42 -2.60 7.32
C PRO A 124 -8.08 -2.57 6.58
N ILE A 125 -7.00 -2.98 7.26
CA ILE A 125 -5.65 -3.10 6.68
C ILE A 125 -5.31 -4.57 6.45
N ILE A 126 -4.83 -4.89 5.25
CA ILE A 126 -4.19 -6.14 4.92
C ILE A 126 -2.68 -5.91 4.89
N ALA A 127 -1.94 -6.54 5.81
CA ALA A 127 -0.48 -6.47 5.84
C ALA A 127 0.13 -7.49 4.86
N ASN A 128 1.23 -7.10 4.21
CA ASN A 128 1.98 -7.95 3.30
C ASN A 128 3.47 -7.58 3.32
N GLY A 129 4.34 -8.48 2.93
CA GLY A 129 5.76 -8.20 2.71
C GLY A 129 6.70 -8.98 3.62
N GLY A 130 7.06 -10.20 3.20
CA GLY A 130 8.08 -11.01 3.86
C GLY A 130 7.68 -11.61 5.22
N LEU A 131 6.41 -11.54 5.57
CA LEU A 131 5.89 -12.10 6.83
C LEU A 131 5.85 -13.63 6.76
N ASP A 132 6.29 -14.27 7.85
CA ASP A 132 5.97 -15.66 8.18
C ASP A 132 4.72 -15.71 9.08
N GLN A 133 4.33 -16.92 9.51
CA GLN A 133 3.15 -17.09 10.36
C GLN A 133 3.28 -16.31 11.68
N ALA A 134 4.38 -16.47 12.39
CA ALA A 134 4.58 -15.85 13.70
C ALA A 134 4.58 -14.31 13.62
N ALA A 135 5.22 -13.74 12.59
CA ALA A 135 5.23 -12.31 12.35
C ALA A 135 3.83 -11.79 11.97
N GLY A 136 3.08 -12.54 11.16
CA GLY A 136 1.70 -12.22 10.81
C GLY A 136 0.77 -12.23 12.02
N GLU A 137 0.83 -13.27 12.86
CA GLU A 137 0.07 -13.38 14.10
C GLU A 137 0.40 -12.25 15.09
N ALA A 138 1.69 -11.89 15.20
CA ALA A 138 2.11 -10.79 16.07
C ALA A 138 1.53 -9.44 15.60
N ARG A 139 1.46 -9.18 14.29
CA ARG A 139 0.84 -7.95 13.75
C ARG A 139 -0.67 -7.89 14.01
N LEU A 140 -1.37 -9.02 13.83
CA LEU A 140 -2.79 -9.13 14.16
C LEU A 140 -3.04 -8.91 15.65
N ALA A 141 -2.25 -9.56 16.51
CA ALA A 141 -2.37 -9.42 17.96
C ALA A 141 -2.07 -7.98 18.46
N ALA A 142 -1.15 -7.30 17.80
CA ALA A 142 -0.83 -5.89 18.07
C ALA A 142 -1.86 -4.89 17.49
N GLY A 143 -2.86 -5.35 16.73
CA GLY A 143 -3.85 -4.49 16.09
C GLY A 143 -3.30 -3.62 14.96
N LEU A 144 -2.15 -3.96 14.40
CA LEU A 144 -1.52 -3.22 13.31
C LEU A 144 -2.20 -3.47 11.96
N CYS A 145 -2.80 -4.65 11.80
CA CYS A 145 -3.59 -5.02 10.63
C CYS A 145 -4.79 -5.89 11.01
N ASP A 146 -5.72 -6.06 10.08
CA ASP A 146 -6.94 -6.86 10.24
C ASP A 146 -6.83 -8.20 9.49
N ALA A 147 -5.91 -8.30 8.54
CA ALA A 147 -5.59 -9.53 7.82
C ALA A 147 -4.12 -9.51 7.34
N VAL A 148 -3.62 -10.68 6.97
CA VAL A 148 -2.26 -10.84 6.41
C VAL A 148 -2.32 -11.57 5.06
N ALA A 149 -1.62 -11.03 4.06
CA ALA A 149 -1.52 -11.64 2.74
C ALA A 149 -0.17 -12.32 2.54
N TYR A 150 -0.21 -13.58 2.16
CA TYR A 150 0.96 -14.43 1.88
C TYR A 150 1.04 -14.74 0.38
N GLY A 151 2.07 -14.23 -0.31
CA GLY A 151 2.31 -14.52 -1.72
C GLY A 151 3.22 -15.74 -1.92
N ARG A 152 4.52 -15.56 -1.71
CA ARG A 152 5.54 -16.60 -1.96
C ARG A 152 5.30 -17.89 -1.19
N ALA A 153 4.92 -17.78 0.08
CA ALA A 153 4.63 -18.93 0.92
C ALA A 153 3.43 -19.72 0.39
N TRP A 154 2.39 -19.03 -0.11
CA TRP A 154 1.22 -19.64 -0.71
C TRP A 154 1.53 -20.34 -2.05
N ILE A 155 2.30 -19.68 -2.92
CA ILE A 155 2.72 -20.29 -4.20
C ILE A 155 3.50 -21.59 -3.97
N ALA A 156 4.37 -21.61 -2.95
CA ALA A 156 5.16 -22.79 -2.60
C ALA A 156 4.36 -23.89 -1.85
N ASN A 157 3.23 -23.52 -1.22
CA ASN A 157 2.43 -24.42 -0.39
C ASN A 157 0.94 -24.11 -0.61
N PRO A 158 0.27 -24.82 -1.54
CA PRO A 158 -1.16 -24.61 -1.82
C PRO A 158 -2.06 -24.89 -0.61
N ASP A 159 -1.56 -25.66 0.36
CA ASP A 159 -2.18 -26.02 1.63
C ASP A 159 -1.71 -25.15 2.82
N LEU A 160 -1.24 -23.92 2.55
CA LEU A 160 -0.60 -23.07 3.56
C LEU A 160 -1.49 -22.83 4.79
N VAL A 161 -2.79 -22.61 4.61
CA VAL A 161 -3.73 -22.39 5.71
C VAL A 161 -3.82 -23.61 6.63
N GLU A 162 -3.87 -24.82 6.04
CA GLU A 162 -3.87 -26.06 6.81
C GLU A 162 -2.55 -26.26 7.57
N ARG A 163 -1.42 -25.87 6.95
CA ARG A 163 -0.11 -25.93 7.60
C ARG A 163 -0.06 -25.01 8.81
N PHE A 164 -0.55 -23.79 8.68
CA PHE A 164 -0.61 -22.83 9.79
C PHE A 164 -1.52 -23.34 10.92
N ALA A 165 -2.64 -24.01 10.59
CA ALA A 165 -3.56 -24.53 11.59
C ALA A 165 -2.99 -25.75 12.38
N ARG A 166 -1.91 -26.40 11.91
CA ARG A 166 -1.31 -27.59 12.53
C ARG A 166 -0.06 -27.27 13.38
N GLN A 167 0.43 -26.04 13.34
CA GLN A 167 1.58 -25.60 14.13
C GLN A 167 1.13 -24.96 15.45
#